data_60b127c2c245d8e2fe49dfe46787f8c9
#
_entry.id   60b127c2c245d8e2fe49dfe46787f8c9
#
_cell.length_a   1.000
_cell.length_b   1.000
_cell.length_c   1.000
_cell.angle_alpha   90.00
_cell.angle_beta   90.00
_cell.angle_gamma   90.00
#
_symmetry.space_group_name_H-M   'P 1'
#
loop_
_entity.id
_entity.type
_entity.pdbx_description
1 polymer ?
#
loop_
_entity_poly.entity_id
_entity_poly.type
_entity_poly.pdbx_seq_one_letter_code
_entity_poly.pdbx_strand_id
1 'polypeptide(L)'
;MTKFFTALFGCLLAAAVVSTGEAAEFQVNFSNSSLTNAYILPEGFVEKAAGKEAGKPGGWKVIMDDAPSFFPAVTPDAKSNSKQPVIAQTAGAKADECFPMLVYEGEVFGDFTATLKIKMVDGEMEQMAGLAFRIQDEKNYYVVRASAKGDTFRFFKYVDGVRMPSIGVSATISSNEWHDLKVECRGNKIRCSLDETIIIPELTDLSYNKGLIALWTKSDSVSYFRDIHVDFTPREMMAEVAVREALKRFDKLEDLKLYAKPEGSEEYVVVAAKNPEDIGKPITEGAKGCIRDNALYTGETRKSWTISMPLLDQNGDPMGAVTVVLKRFRTQTKKNAINRGRAVMERIQKRVTTAEELVKK
;
A
#
# COMPACT_ATOMS: atom_id res chain seq x y z
N MET A 1 28.21 16.03 -41.77
CA MET A 1 28.40 14.95 -40.76
C MET A 1 27.64 15.35 -39.52
N THR A 2 26.40 14.95 -39.44
CA THR A 2 25.45 15.33 -38.37
C THR A 2 25.33 14.10 -37.44
N LYS A 3 25.80 14.21 -36.22
CA LYS A 3 25.66 13.15 -35.21
C LYS A 3 24.30 13.33 -34.47
N PHE A 4 23.39 12.41 -34.67
CA PHE A 4 22.20 12.26 -33.86
C PHE A 4 22.59 11.67 -32.48
N PHE A 5 22.26 12.41 -31.42
CA PHE A 5 22.26 11.90 -30.06
C PHE A 5 20.88 11.30 -29.77
N THR A 6 20.82 9.99 -29.64
CA THR A 6 19.63 9.28 -29.17
C THR A 6 19.65 9.29 -27.65
N ALA A 7 18.75 10.05 -27.04
CA ALA A 7 18.51 10.01 -25.61
C ALA A 7 17.75 8.73 -25.27
N LEU A 8 18.39 7.83 -24.54
CA LEU A 8 17.76 6.64 -23.95
C LEU A 8 16.94 7.11 -22.73
N PHE A 9 15.63 7.12 -22.85
CA PHE A 9 14.71 7.23 -21.71
C PHE A 9 14.71 5.90 -20.98
N GLY A 10 15.44 5.82 -19.89
CA GLY A 10 15.37 4.71 -18.95
C GLY A 10 14.12 4.86 -18.08
N CYS A 11 13.02 4.24 -18.49
CA CYS A 11 11.90 3.94 -17.60
C CYS A 11 12.41 2.89 -16.59
N LEU A 12 12.70 3.27 -15.36
CA LEU A 12 12.80 2.31 -14.26
C LEU A 12 11.37 1.85 -13.96
N LEU A 13 10.99 0.73 -14.56
CA LEU A 13 9.88 -0.07 -14.06
C LEU A 13 10.26 -0.53 -12.64
N ALA A 14 9.51 -0.12 -11.64
CA ALA A 14 9.44 -0.83 -10.39
C ALA A 14 9.00 -2.26 -10.70
N ALA A 15 9.92 -3.20 -10.65
CA ALA A 15 9.61 -4.61 -10.84
C ALA A 15 8.72 -5.03 -9.65
N ALA A 16 7.43 -5.22 -9.92
CA ALA A 16 6.55 -5.93 -9.00
C ALA A 16 7.07 -7.37 -8.92
N VAL A 17 7.85 -7.66 -7.90
CA VAL A 17 8.26 -9.01 -7.56
C VAL A 17 7.00 -9.72 -7.09
N VAL A 18 6.46 -10.63 -7.90
CA VAL A 18 5.44 -11.58 -7.48
C VAL A 18 6.10 -12.53 -6.48
N SER A 19 6.08 -12.17 -5.21
CA SER A 19 6.63 -12.96 -4.13
C SER A 19 5.53 -13.85 -3.55
N THR A 20 5.79 -15.12 -3.56
CA THR A 20 5.02 -16.17 -2.88
C THR A 20 5.26 -16.05 -1.36
N GLY A 21 4.53 -15.19 -0.66
CA GLY A 21 4.55 -15.13 0.81
C GLY A 21 5.90 -14.74 1.45
N GLU A 22 6.88 -14.31 0.67
CA GLU A 22 8.15 -13.78 1.17
C GLU A 22 7.95 -12.33 1.66
N ALA A 23 8.70 -11.95 2.69
CA ALA A 23 8.70 -10.58 3.20
C ALA A 23 9.14 -9.61 2.10
N ALA A 24 8.43 -8.51 1.95
CA ALA A 24 8.80 -7.40 1.08
C ALA A 24 9.26 -6.21 1.93
N GLU A 25 10.02 -5.36 1.29
CA GLU A 25 10.63 -4.19 1.91
C GLU A 25 10.21 -2.94 1.14
N PHE A 26 9.77 -1.93 1.87
CA PHE A 26 9.51 -0.59 1.35
C PHE A 26 10.43 0.40 2.06
N GLN A 27 11.19 1.17 1.29
CA GLN A 27 12.06 2.21 1.80
C GLN A 27 11.82 3.51 1.06
N VAL A 28 11.72 4.61 1.79
CA VAL A 28 11.64 5.94 1.19
C VAL A 28 13.02 6.40 0.75
N ASN A 29 13.20 6.48 -0.56
CA ASN A 29 14.41 7.01 -1.17
C ASN A 29 14.13 8.42 -1.74
N PHE A 30 14.98 9.38 -1.38
CA PHE A 30 14.87 10.73 -1.90
C PHE A 30 15.56 10.82 -3.26
N SER A 31 14.78 10.96 -4.33
CA SER A 31 15.30 11.26 -5.65
C SER A 31 15.55 12.77 -5.80
N ASN A 32 16.74 13.14 -6.19
CA ASN A 32 17.08 14.51 -6.55
C ASN A 32 16.54 14.80 -7.97
N SER A 33 15.71 15.83 -8.13
CA SER A 33 15.43 16.34 -9.46
C SER A 33 16.69 17.06 -9.96
N SER A 34 17.42 16.44 -10.85
CA SER A 34 18.71 16.91 -11.38
C SER A 34 18.68 18.28 -12.09
N LEU A 35 17.50 18.87 -12.27
CA LEU A 35 17.31 20.13 -12.98
C LEU A 35 17.16 21.36 -12.07
N THR A 36 16.78 21.20 -10.81
CA THR A 36 16.42 22.33 -9.93
C THR A 36 17.07 22.29 -8.55
N ASN A 37 17.87 21.28 -8.21
CA ASN A 37 18.34 21.01 -6.84
C ASN A 37 17.22 20.98 -5.78
N ALA A 38 15.98 20.83 -6.21
CA ALA A 38 14.83 20.69 -5.34
C ALA A 38 14.50 19.21 -5.14
N TYR A 39 14.27 18.81 -3.92
CA TYR A 39 13.75 17.50 -3.59
C TYR A 39 12.23 17.56 -3.61
N ILE A 40 11.61 16.62 -4.29
CA ILE A 40 10.15 16.45 -4.30
C ILE A 40 9.74 15.34 -3.32
N LEU A 41 8.51 15.42 -2.83
CA LEU A 41 7.95 14.33 -2.02
C LEU A 41 8.04 13.02 -2.82
N PRO A 42 8.41 11.91 -2.16
CA PRO A 42 8.51 10.62 -2.82
C PRO A 42 7.17 10.19 -3.42
N GLU A 43 7.21 9.44 -4.51
CA GLU A 43 6.03 8.91 -5.19
C GLU A 43 5.17 8.06 -4.25
N GLY A 44 3.85 8.12 -4.44
CA GLY A 44 2.87 7.37 -3.62
C GLY A 44 2.47 8.07 -2.33
N PHE A 45 3.06 9.22 -1.99
CA PHE A 45 2.66 10.01 -0.83
C PHE A 45 1.64 11.09 -1.20
N VAL A 46 0.56 11.17 -0.42
CA VAL A 46 -0.53 12.13 -0.58
C VAL A 46 -0.77 12.88 0.72
N GLU A 47 -0.85 14.20 0.63
CA GLU A 47 -1.15 15.06 1.79
C GLU A 47 -2.63 14.97 2.15
N LYS A 48 -2.92 14.62 3.40
CA LYS A 48 -4.27 14.56 3.97
C LYS A 48 -4.30 15.20 5.36
N ALA A 49 -5.48 15.39 5.89
CA ALA A 49 -5.66 15.80 7.28
C ALA A 49 -6.89 15.09 7.89
N ALA A 50 -6.79 14.79 9.17
CA ALA A 50 -7.90 14.31 9.98
C ALA A 50 -8.27 15.34 11.07
N GLY A 51 -9.39 15.12 11.75
CA GLY A 51 -9.86 15.99 12.82
C GLY A 51 -10.63 17.21 12.32
N LYS A 52 -10.61 18.29 13.09
CA LYS A 52 -11.42 19.50 12.86
C LYS A 52 -11.04 20.29 11.60
N GLU A 53 -9.80 20.18 11.16
CA GLU A 53 -9.28 20.85 9.97
C GLU A 53 -9.12 19.87 8.80
N ALA A 54 -9.97 18.83 8.74
CA ALA A 54 -9.99 17.91 7.61
C ALA A 54 -10.13 18.69 6.29
N GLY A 55 -9.22 18.42 5.33
CA GLY A 55 -9.11 19.18 4.09
C GLY A 55 -8.03 20.28 4.09
N LYS A 56 -7.35 20.51 5.23
CA LYS A 56 -6.15 21.36 5.30
C LYS A 56 -4.93 20.49 5.67
N PRO A 57 -4.30 19.85 4.69
CA PRO A 57 -3.34 18.77 4.93
C PRO A 57 -2.03 19.19 5.58
N GLY A 58 -1.78 20.47 5.79
CA GLY A 58 -0.53 20.96 6.32
C GLY A 58 0.42 21.47 5.24
N GLY A 59 1.70 21.53 5.54
CA GLY A 59 2.75 21.99 4.63
C GLY A 59 3.87 20.96 4.58
N TRP A 60 3.68 19.92 3.82
CA TRP A 60 4.66 18.86 3.64
C TRP A 60 5.63 19.18 2.51
N LYS A 61 6.90 19.03 2.76
CA LYS A 61 7.96 19.27 1.76
C LYS A 61 9.23 18.52 2.12
N VAL A 62 10.12 18.35 1.16
CA VAL A 62 11.47 17.86 1.43
C VAL A 62 12.41 19.04 1.63
N ILE A 63 13.15 19.03 2.72
CA ILE A 63 14.17 20.04 3.05
C ILE A 63 15.50 19.37 3.39
N MET A 64 16.56 20.16 3.48
CA MET A 64 17.86 19.68 3.94
C MET A 64 18.03 20.02 5.43
N ASP A 65 18.27 19.01 6.26
CA ASP A 65 18.53 19.16 7.69
C ASP A 65 19.81 18.44 8.12
N ASP A 66 20.37 18.84 9.25
CA ASP A 66 21.49 18.15 9.86
C ASP A 66 21.00 16.83 10.50
N ALA A 67 21.50 15.75 9.97
CA ALA A 67 21.11 14.42 10.41
C ALA A 67 22.33 13.51 10.57
N PRO A 68 22.25 12.46 11.41
CA PRO A 68 23.33 11.50 11.56
C PRO A 68 23.79 10.97 10.20
N SER A 69 25.11 10.97 9.97
CA SER A 69 25.71 10.48 8.74
C SER A 69 25.53 8.97 8.61
N PHE A 70 25.26 8.48 7.40
CA PHE A 70 25.16 7.03 7.12
C PHE A 70 26.45 6.28 7.40
N PHE A 71 27.60 6.96 7.25
CA PHE A 71 28.90 6.38 7.51
C PHE A 71 29.47 6.91 8.81
N PRO A 72 30.13 6.08 9.61
CA PRO A 72 30.87 6.55 10.79
C PRO A 72 31.95 7.52 10.36
N ALA A 73 32.27 8.47 11.24
CA ALA A 73 33.35 9.41 11.04
C ALA A 73 34.67 8.66 10.80
N VAL A 74 35.30 8.93 9.68
CA VAL A 74 36.57 8.26 9.30
C VAL A 74 37.77 8.91 9.99
N THR A 75 37.63 10.14 10.46
CA THR A 75 38.65 10.88 11.21
C THR A 75 38.05 11.43 12.50
N PRO A 76 38.87 11.65 13.57
CA PRO A 76 38.38 12.18 14.84
C PRO A 76 37.67 13.54 14.74
N ASP A 77 38.02 14.36 13.73
CA ASP A 77 37.45 15.70 13.52
C ASP A 77 36.30 15.70 12.52
N ALA A 78 35.93 14.55 11.94
CA ALA A 78 34.81 14.46 11.01
C ALA A 78 33.49 14.62 11.77
N LYS A 79 32.59 15.46 11.22
CA LYS A 79 31.26 15.65 11.78
C LYS A 79 30.47 14.35 11.69
N SER A 80 29.85 13.95 12.79
CA SER A 80 28.91 12.81 12.82
C SER A 80 27.58 13.08 12.12
N ASN A 81 27.28 14.36 11.83
CA ASN A 81 26.08 14.81 11.14
C ASN A 81 26.44 15.43 9.78
N SER A 82 25.56 15.24 8.82
CA SER A 82 25.64 15.83 7.47
C SER A 82 24.29 16.37 7.03
N LYS A 83 24.31 17.33 6.10
CA LYS A 83 23.08 17.81 5.45
C LYS A 83 22.47 16.70 4.62
N GLN A 84 21.25 16.30 4.97
CA GLN A 84 20.53 15.21 4.30
C GLN A 84 19.08 15.62 4.03
N PRO A 85 18.44 15.07 2.97
CA PRO A 85 17.05 15.34 2.72
C PRO A 85 16.17 14.68 3.79
N VAL A 86 15.18 15.44 4.28
CA VAL A 86 14.18 14.98 5.23
C VAL A 86 12.80 15.43 4.78
N ILE A 87 11.75 14.66 5.07
CA ILE A 87 10.38 15.10 4.93
C ILE A 87 10.03 15.98 6.12
N ALA A 88 9.56 17.19 5.87
CA ALA A 88 9.19 18.15 6.90
C ALA A 88 7.71 18.52 6.78
N GLN A 89 7.00 18.51 7.90
CA GLN A 89 5.75 19.20 8.07
C GLN A 89 6.07 20.57 8.72
N THR A 90 5.69 21.66 8.07
CA THR A 90 6.07 23.02 8.46
C THR A 90 4.91 24.01 8.61
N ALA A 91 3.66 23.61 8.32
CA ALA A 91 2.51 24.46 8.51
C ALA A 91 2.04 24.43 9.95
N GLY A 92 1.89 25.60 10.55
CA GLY A 92 1.34 25.78 11.89
C GLY A 92 -0.17 25.96 11.84
N ALA A 93 -0.95 24.87 11.97
CA ALA A 93 -2.39 25.00 12.18
C ALA A 93 -2.68 25.31 13.65
N LYS A 94 -3.25 26.48 13.94
CA LYS A 94 -3.58 26.88 15.32
C LYS A 94 -4.86 26.23 15.89
N ALA A 95 -5.39 25.23 15.21
CA ALA A 95 -6.57 24.48 15.68
C ALA A 95 -6.12 23.25 16.48
N ASP A 96 -6.64 23.10 17.70
CA ASP A 96 -6.53 21.83 18.43
C ASP A 96 -7.31 20.73 17.70
N GLU A 97 -6.83 19.49 17.78
CA GLU A 97 -7.36 18.34 17.07
C GLU A 97 -7.35 18.47 15.52
N CYS A 98 -6.37 19.19 14.99
CA CYS A 98 -5.97 19.13 13.59
C CYS A 98 -4.80 18.14 13.46
N PHE A 99 -4.90 17.19 12.55
CA PHE A 99 -3.93 16.11 12.37
C PHE A 99 -3.45 16.06 10.92
N PRO A 100 -2.41 16.86 10.55
CA PRO A 100 -1.77 16.75 9.25
C PRO A 100 -1.14 15.37 9.07
N MET A 101 -1.40 14.74 7.91
CA MET A 101 -0.91 13.42 7.55
C MET A 101 -0.28 13.45 6.16
N LEU A 102 0.84 12.75 6.01
CA LEU A 102 1.39 12.40 4.71
C LEU A 102 1.21 10.90 4.51
N VAL A 103 0.16 10.53 3.77
CA VAL A 103 -0.31 9.15 3.60
C VAL A 103 0.41 8.49 2.44
N TYR A 104 0.95 7.29 2.65
CA TYR A 104 1.47 6.46 1.57
C TYR A 104 0.36 5.56 1.02
N GLU A 105 -0.02 5.76 -0.24
CA GLU A 105 -1.11 5.05 -0.92
C GLU A 105 -0.62 3.90 -1.82
N GLY A 106 0.69 3.68 -1.90
CA GLY A 106 1.26 2.66 -2.80
C GLY A 106 1.05 1.21 -2.35
N GLU A 107 0.75 0.94 -1.06
CA GLU A 107 0.55 -0.41 -0.53
C GLU A 107 -0.40 -0.43 0.68
N VAL A 108 -1.04 -1.58 0.90
CA VAL A 108 -1.91 -1.84 2.05
C VAL A 108 -1.21 -2.80 3.02
N PHE A 109 -0.86 -2.31 4.20
CA PHE A 109 -0.09 -3.03 5.19
C PHE A 109 -0.99 -3.78 6.18
N GLY A 110 -0.80 -5.09 6.33
CA GLY A 110 -1.43 -5.91 7.36
C GLY A 110 -0.45 -6.19 8.50
N ASP A 111 0.38 -7.22 8.32
CA ASP A 111 1.51 -7.50 9.20
C ASP A 111 2.75 -6.80 8.66
N PHE A 112 3.36 -5.97 9.50
CA PHE A 112 4.52 -5.16 9.12
C PHE A 112 5.37 -4.80 10.33
N THR A 113 6.63 -4.41 10.07
CA THR A 113 7.49 -3.66 10.98
C THR A 113 7.87 -2.37 10.29
N ALA A 114 7.47 -1.23 10.85
CA ALA A 114 7.88 0.09 10.37
C ALA A 114 8.92 0.67 11.33
N THR A 115 10.01 1.20 10.78
CA THR A 115 11.02 1.99 11.48
C THR A 115 11.21 3.31 10.77
N LEU A 116 11.34 4.38 11.54
CA LEU A 116 11.61 5.72 11.02
C LEU A 116 12.24 6.58 12.08
N LYS A 117 12.97 7.61 11.64
CA LYS A 117 13.46 8.66 12.54
C LYS A 117 12.51 9.84 12.51
N ILE A 118 12.20 10.36 13.69
CA ILE A 118 11.35 11.54 13.89
C ILE A 118 12.11 12.61 14.68
N LYS A 119 11.85 13.88 14.37
CA LYS A 119 12.44 15.02 15.08
C LYS A 119 11.35 16.09 15.25
N MET A 120 11.02 16.41 16.48
CA MET A 120 10.08 17.48 16.81
C MET A 120 10.87 18.79 16.95
N VAL A 121 10.63 19.74 16.04
CA VAL A 121 11.47 20.93 15.88
C VAL A 121 10.89 22.16 16.55
N ASP A 122 9.59 22.41 16.35
CA ASP A 122 8.93 23.61 16.83
C ASP A 122 7.42 23.37 17.00
N GLY A 123 6.73 24.32 17.64
CA GLY A 123 5.29 24.36 17.88
C GLY A 123 4.97 25.00 19.22
N GLU A 124 4.09 26.03 19.20
CA GLU A 124 3.65 26.71 20.41
C GLU A 124 2.64 25.91 21.21
N MET A 125 1.68 25.28 20.50
CA MET A 125 0.65 24.43 21.13
C MET A 125 1.17 23.03 21.37
N GLU A 126 1.75 22.41 20.33
CA GLU A 126 2.18 21.02 20.38
C GLU A 126 3.54 20.85 19.67
N GLN A 127 4.31 19.87 20.13
CA GLN A 127 5.53 19.38 19.46
C GLN A 127 5.43 17.87 19.38
N MET A 128 4.78 17.39 18.34
CA MET A 128 4.43 15.97 18.17
C MET A 128 4.80 15.45 16.80
N ALA A 129 5.36 14.25 16.79
CA ALA A 129 5.58 13.46 15.57
C ALA A 129 5.19 12.01 15.81
N GLY A 130 4.71 11.32 14.78
CA GLY A 130 4.33 9.92 14.90
C GLY A 130 4.04 9.23 13.57
N LEU A 131 3.59 8.00 13.69
CA LEU A 131 3.14 7.17 12.59
C LEU A 131 1.67 6.81 12.80
N ALA A 132 0.82 7.19 11.86
CA ALA A 132 -0.52 6.62 11.74
C ALA A 132 -0.45 5.36 10.88
N PHE A 133 -1.23 4.34 11.22
CA PHE A 133 -1.17 3.05 10.54
C PHE A 133 -2.50 2.32 10.58
N ARG A 134 -2.63 1.31 9.71
CA ARG A 134 -3.89 0.62 9.45
C ARG A 134 -5.02 1.61 9.19
N ILE A 135 -4.72 2.67 8.43
CA ILE A 135 -5.67 3.73 8.09
C ILE A 135 -6.71 3.15 7.12
N GLN A 136 -7.98 3.25 7.50
CA GLN A 136 -9.12 2.93 6.66
C GLN A 136 -9.58 4.20 5.90
N ASP A 137 -9.65 5.31 6.62
CA ASP A 137 -9.99 6.65 6.17
C ASP A 137 -9.48 7.69 7.21
N GLU A 138 -9.83 8.97 7.04
CA GLU A 138 -9.42 10.07 7.93
C GLU A 138 -10.05 10.01 9.33
N LYS A 139 -11.00 9.10 9.57
CA LYS A 139 -11.72 8.94 10.85
C LYS A 139 -11.40 7.63 11.55
N ASN A 140 -10.84 6.66 10.83
CA ASN A 140 -10.68 5.29 11.28
C ASN A 140 -9.23 4.82 11.10
N TYR A 141 -8.42 4.91 12.16
CA TYR A 141 -6.99 4.57 12.12
C TYR A 141 -6.39 4.38 13.52
N TYR A 142 -5.20 3.82 13.57
CA TYR A 142 -4.33 3.87 14.73
C TYR A 142 -3.25 4.94 14.54
N VAL A 143 -2.77 5.49 15.65
CA VAL A 143 -1.58 6.34 15.66
C VAL A 143 -0.76 6.13 16.92
N VAL A 144 0.55 6.05 16.76
CA VAL A 144 1.52 6.19 17.85
C VAL A 144 2.30 7.47 17.64
N ARG A 145 2.48 8.26 18.71
CA ARG A 145 3.18 9.53 18.62
C ARG A 145 4.05 9.81 19.84
N ALA A 146 5.17 10.47 19.62
CA ALA A 146 5.97 11.14 20.64
C ALA A 146 5.53 12.60 20.78
N SER A 147 5.68 13.17 21.98
CA SER A 147 5.49 14.58 22.28
C SER A 147 6.66 15.09 23.11
N ALA A 148 7.48 15.97 22.54
CA ALA A 148 8.57 16.60 23.26
C ALA A 148 8.07 17.61 24.30
N LYS A 149 6.99 18.35 23.98
CA LYS A 149 6.40 19.30 24.90
C LYS A 149 5.65 18.66 26.07
N GLY A 150 5.09 17.49 25.86
CA GLY A 150 4.27 16.78 26.86
C GLY A 150 4.98 15.62 27.54
N ASP A 151 6.21 15.31 27.18
CA ASP A 151 7.00 14.19 27.71
C ASP A 151 6.21 12.88 27.74
N THR A 152 5.59 12.54 26.58
CA THR A 152 4.74 11.36 26.47
C THR A 152 4.94 10.63 25.16
N PHE A 153 4.94 9.29 25.26
CA PHE A 153 4.85 8.39 24.12
C PHE A 153 3.52 7.62 24.22
N ARG A 154 2.59 7.86 23.28
CA ARG A 154 1.20 7.41 23.39
C ARG A 154 0.70 6.76 22.09
N PHE A 155 -0.06 5.68 22.22
CA PHE A 155 -0.89 5.08 21.21
C PHE A 155 -2.33 5.56 21.36
N PHE A 156 -2.99 5.83 20.22
CA PHE A 156 -4.41 6.15 20.14
C PHE A 156 -5.08 5.34 19.04
N LYS A 157 -6.36 5.07 19.24
CA LYS A 157 -7.27 4.57 18.22
C LYS A 157 -8.33 5.63 17.94
N TYR A 158 -8.60 5.89 16.66
CA TYR A 158 -9.71 6.70 16.19
C TYR A 158 -10.77 5.81 15.58
N VAL A 159 -12.03 5.99 15.98
CA VAL A 159 -13.21 5.28 15.46
C VAL A 159 -14.25 6.32 15.14
N ASP A 160 -14.68 6.40 13.87
CA ASP A 160 -15.63 7.40 13.35
C ASP A 160 -15.24 8.86 13.73
N GLY A 161 -13.92 9.13 13.74
CA GLY A 161 -13.36 10.42 14.12
C GLY A 161 -13.28 10.67 15.62
N VAL A 162 -13.75 9.76 16.45
CA VAL A 162 -13.67 9.87 17.92
C VAL A 162 -12.36 9.24 18.41
N ARG A 163 -11.60 10.03 19.16
CA ARG A 163 -10.36 9.58 19.79
C ARG A 163 -10.65 8.74 21.03
N MET A 164 -10.25 7.47 20.99
CA MET A 164 -10.35 6.57 22.14
C MET A 164 -9.28 6.90 23.21
N PRO A 165 -9.46 6.44 24.47
CA PRO A 165 -8.48 6.62 25.53
C PRO A 165 -7.09 6.16 25.10
N SER A 166 -6.05 6.96 25.42
CA SER A 166 -4.68 6.66 25.06
C SER A 166 -4.06 5.58 25.94
N ILE A 167 -3.17 4.81 25.36
CA ILE A 167 -2.31 3.85 26.07
C ILE A 167 -0.85 4.26 25.84
N GLY A 168 -0.04 4.26 26.88
CA GLY A 168 1.38 4.58 26.72
C GLY A 168 2.03 5.05 28.02
N VAL A 169 3.20 5.66 27.88
CA VAL A 169 4.09 6.02 28.98
C VAL A 169 4.43 7.49 28.97
N SER A 170 4.83 8.03 30.12
CA SER A 170 5.49 9.33 30.23
C SER A 170 6.99 9.09 30.29
N ALA A 171 7.73 9.81 29.47
CA ALA A 171 9.18 9.73 29.38
C ALA A 171 9.71 11.05 28.83
N THR A 172 10.86 11.50 29.32
CA THR A 172 11.52 12.69 28.76
C THR A 172 11.87 12.47 27.31
N ILE A 173 11.37 13.33 26.44
CA ILE A 173 11.59 13.28 25.00
C ILE A 173 12.12 14.64 24.56
N SER A 174 13.35 14.66 24.07
CA SER A 174 14.00 15.90 23.66
C SER A 174 13.42 16.49 22.37
N SER A 175 13.32 17.82 22.31
CA SER A 175 13.07 18.54 21.06
C SER A 175 14.37 18.74 20.29
N ASN A 176 14.27 18.95 18.98
CA ASN A 176 15.41 19.16 18.08
C ASN A 176 16.43 18.00 18.02
N GLU A 177 16.09 16.84 18.53
CA GLU A 177 16.90 15.63 18.43
C GLU A 177 16.16 14.56 17.61
N TRP A 178 16.93 13.68 16.96
CA TRP A 178 16.39 12.56 16.21
C TRP A 178 16.09 11.39 17.14
N HIS A 179 14.86 10.88 17.06
CA HIS A 179 14.38 9.73 17.82
C HIS A 179 14.04 8.58 16.86
N ASP A 180 14.33 7.37 17.26
CA ASP A 180 13.99 6.14 16.51
C ASP A 180 12.59 5.63 16.90
N LEU A 181 11.63 5.76 16.01
CA LEU A 181 10.28 5.24 16.19
C LEU A 181 10.14 3.88 15.50
N LYS A 182 9.67 2.87 16.24
CA LYS A 182 9.38 1.54 15.72
C LYS A 182 7.94 1.12 16.02
N VAL A 183 7.26 0.56 15.02
CA VAL A 183 5.92 -0.04 15.13
C VAL A 183 5.93 -1.42 14.52
N GLU A 184 5.50 -2.41 15.27
CA GLU A 184 5.32 -3.80 14.82
C GLU A 184 3.86 -4.19 14.92
N CYS A 185 3.31 -4.69 13.81
CA CYS A 185 1.97 -5.28 13.76
C CYS A 185 2.05 -6.74 13.32
N ARG A 186 1.50 -7.65 14.12
CA ARG A 186 1.39 -9.08 13.80
C ARG A 186 0.00 -9.57 14.18
N GLY A 187 -0.85 -9.85 13.19
CA GLY A 187 -2.25 -10.14 13.43
C GLY A 187 -2.91 -8.98 14.20
N ASN A 188 -3.44 -9.27 15.38
CA ASN A 188 -4.08 -8.28 16.26
C ASN A 188 -3.13 -7.67 17.33
N LYS A 189 -1.85 -8.06 17.32
CA LYS A 189 -0.85 -7.55 18.26
C LYS A 189 -0.11 -6.37 17.70
N ILE A 190 0.06 -5.35 18.52
CA ILE A 190 0.72 -4.09 18.20
C ILE A 190 1.78 -3.81 19.26
N ARG A 191 3.02 -3.53 18.82
CA ARG A 191 4.13 -3.12 19.67
C ARG A 191 4.68 -1.82 19.15
N CYS A 192 4.95 -0.89 20.07
CA CYS A 192 5.50 0.41 19.72
C CYS A 192 6.66 0.75 20.67
N SER A 193 7.76 1.23 20.14
CA SER A 193 8.90 1.72 20.92
C SER A 193 9.48 3.00 20.34
N LEU A 194 10.06 3.81 21.21
CA LEU A 194 10.83 5.00 20.89
C LEU A 194 12.23 4.84 21.51
N ASP A 195 13.26 5.08 20.70
CA ASP A 195 14.68 4.94 21.12
C ASP A 195 14.96 3.57 21.80
N GLU A 196 14.31 2.52 21.32
CA GLU A 196 14.38 1.14 21.84
C GLU A 196 13.99 0.96 23.31
N THR A 197 14.12 2.00 24.13
CA THR A 197 13.96 1.95 25.60
C THR A 197 12.60 2.42 26.10
N ILE A 198 11.96 3.35 25.41
CA ILE A 198 10.62 3.86 25.74
C ILE A 198 9.59 2.96 25.04
N ILE A 199 8.99 2.06 25.81
CA ILE A 199 8.15 0.98 25.25
C ILE A 199 6.70 1.13 25.73
N ILE A 200 5.75 1.10 24.80
CA ILE A 200 4.33 0.89 25.12
C ILE A 200 4.12 -0.61 25.29
N PRO A 201 3.46 -1.08 26.37
CA PRO A 201 3.10 -2.47 26.54
C PRO A 201 2.39 -3.04 25.31
N GLU A 202 2.62 -4.30 24.97
CA GLU A 202 1.97 -4.94 23.82
C GLU A 202 0.45 -4.79 23.91
N LEU A 203 -0.13 -4.25 22.83
CA LEU A 203 -1.55 -4.02 22.68
C LEU A 203 -2.18 -5.16 21.88
N THR A 204 -3.45 -5.46 22.16
CA THR A 204 -4.27 -6.36 21.36
C THR A 204 -5.52 -5.61 20.94
N ASP A 205 -5.69 -5.40 19.63
CA ASP A 205 -6.88 -4.74 19.07
C ASP A 205 -7.27 -5.38 17.73
N LEU A 206 -8.56 -5.61 17.52
CA LEU A 206 -9.14 -6.27 16.35
C LEU A 206 -9.89 -5.31 15.43
N SER A 207 -9.93 -4.00 15.74
CA SER A 207 -10.73 -3.04 14.99
C SER A 207 -10.25 -2.89 13.54
N TYR A 208 -8.93 -2.80 13.37
CA TYR A 208 -8.32 -2.68 12.04
C TYR A 208 -7.19 -3.71 11.90
N ASN A 209 -7.28 -4.56 10.89
CA ASN A 209 -6.30 -5.62 10.63
C ASN A 209 -5.36 -5.32 9.46
N LYS A 210 -5.66 -4.30 8.67
CA LYS A 210 -4.88 -3.80 7.53
C LYS A 210 -5.22 -2.33 7.27
N GLY A 211 -4.43 -1.64 6.46
CA GLY A 211 -4.68 -0.27 6.01
C GLY A 211 -3.41 0.42 5.54
N LEU A 212 -3.54 1.71 5.23
CA LEU A 212 -2.41 2.54 4.82
C LEU A 212 -1.57 2.97 6.03
N ILE A 213 -0.41 3.54 5.77
CA ILE A 213 0.45 4.20 6.77
C ILE A 213 0.59 5.68 6.43
N ALA A 214 0.85 6.52 7.44
CA ALA A 214 1.12 7.94 7.25
C ALA A 214 2.09 8.50 8.29
N LEU A 215 2.91 9.44 7.88
CA LEU A 215 3.58 10.35 8.80
C LEU A 215 2.51 11.27 9.39
N TRP A 216 2.58 11.51 10.70
CA TRP A 216 1.51 12.16 11.44
C TRP A 216 2.07 13.27 12.36
N THR A 217 1.38 14.41 12.39
CA THR A 217 1.65 15.49 13.33
C THR A 217 0.34 16.02 13.92
N LYS A 218 0.43 16.87 14.93
CA LYS A 218 -0.73 17.53 15.55
C LYS A 218 -0.57 19.04 15.56
N SER A 219 -1.65 19.73 15.21
CA SER A 219 -1.80 21.20 15.32
C SER A 219 -0.65 21.94 14.64
N ASP A 220 0.05 22.79 15.37
CA ASP A 220 1.17 23.61 14.90
C ASP A 220 2.54 22.94 15.00
N SER A 221 2.59 21.63 15.23
CA SER A 221 3.85 20.90 15.32
C SER A 221 4.66 20.98 14.04
N VAL A 222 5.86 21.53 14.11
CA VAL A 222 6.86 21.44 13.05
C VAL A 222 7.74 20.22 13.33
N SER A 223 7.69 19.24 12.45
CA SER A 223 8.37 17.97 12.67
C SER A 223 8.97 17.39 11.39
N TYR A 224 10.10 16.71 11.54
CA TYR A 224 10.86 16.15 10.45
C TYR A 224 10.91 14.62 10.54
N PHE A 225 10.97 13.96 9.38
CA PHE A 225 10.92 12.51 9.22
C PHE A 225 11.97 12.05 8.22
N ARG A 226 12.63 10.91 8.51
CA ARG A 226 13.59 10.29 7.61
C ARG A 226 13.76 8.80 7.90
N ASP A 227 14.58 8.14 7.10
CA ASP A 227 14.94 6.71 7.23
C ASP A 227 13.70 5.82 7.42
N ILE A 228 12.66 6.12 6.62
CA ILE A 228 11.40 5.40 6.66
C ILE A 228 11.59 4.06 5.96
N HIS A 229 11.45 2.99 6.73
CA HIS A 229 11.61 1.63 6.27
C HIS A 229 10.46 0.77 6.79
N VAL A 230 9.88 -0.05 5.93
CA VAL A 230 8.77 -0.95 6.29
C VAL A 230 9.02 -2.33 5.72
N ASP A 231 9.27 -3.29 6.61
CA ASP A 231 9.23 -4.72 6.30
C ASP A 231 7.80 -5.22 6.44
N PHE A 232 7.25 -5.85 5.42
CA PHE A 232 5.87 -6.30 5.45
C PHE A 232 5.66 -7.59 4.65
N THR A 233 4.55 -8.26 4.93
CA THR A 233 4.08 -9.36 4.08
C THR A 233 3.11 -8.80 3.06
N PRO A 234 3.44 -8.81 1.75
CA PRO A 234 2.55 -8.32 0.72
C PRO A 234 1.21 -9.03 0.76
N ARG A 235 0.15 -8.28 0.64
CA ARG A 235 -1.19 -8.87 0.51
C ARG A 235 -1.48 -9.07 -0.97
N GLU A 236 -1.87 -10.28 -1.29
CA GLU A 236 -2.31 -10.61 -2.64
C GLU A 236 -3.82 -10.41 -2.77
N MET A 237 -4.25 -9.89 -3.92
CA MET A 237 -5.67 -9.90 -4.25
C MET A 237 -6.16 -11.35 -4.35
N MET A 238 -7.36 -11.62 -3.85
CA MET A 238 -7.93 -12.97 -3.94
C MET A 238 -8.04 -13.44 -5.39
N ALA A 239 -8.23 -12.54 -6.32
CA ALA A 239 -8.18 -12.82 -7.77
C ALA A 239 -6.83 -13.43 -8.20
N GLU A 240 -5.70 -12.86 -7.74
CA GLU A 240 -4.34 -13.36 -8.05
C GLU A 240 -4.11 -14.73 -7.43
N VAL A 241 -4.51 -14.90 -6.16
CA VAL A 241 -4.43 -16.18 -5.44
C VAL A 241 -5.24 -17.26 -6.19
N ALA A 242 -6.48 -16.94 -6.58
CA ALA A 242 -7.37 -17.86 -7.28
C ALA A 242 -6.82 -18.28 -8.65
N VAL A 243 -6.26 -17.33 -9.41
CA VAL A 243 -5.61 -17.62 -10.71
C VAL A 243 -4.38 -18.48 -10.51
N ARG A 244 -3.49 -18.14 -9.57
CA ARG A 244 -2.27 -18.91 -9.27
C ARG A 244 -2.59 -20.35 -8.84
N GLU A 245 -3.58 -20.56 -7.97
CA GLU A 245 -4.01 -21.90 -7.56
C GLU A 245 -4.64 -22.68 -8.70
N ALA A 246 -5.43 -22.02 -9.54
CA ALA A 246 -5.99 -22.65 -10.74
C ALA A 246 -4.89 -23.09 -11.69
N LEU A 247 -3.88 -22.27 -11.95
CA LEU A 247 -2.74 -22.60 -12.80
C LEU A 247 -1.90 -23.76 -12.25
N LYS A 248 -1.70 -23.84 -10.93
CA LYS A 248 -1.02 -24.99 -10.29
C LYS A 248 -1.78 -26.30 -10.50
N ARG A 249 -3.12 -26.25 -10.54
CA ARG A 249 -3.97 -27.44 -10.71
C ARG A 249 -4.17 -27.83 -12.17
N PHE A 250 -4.22 -26.82 -13.06
CA PHE A 250 -4.52 -26.99 -14.48
C PHE A 250 -3.34 -26.50 -15.33
N ASP A 251 -2.25 -27.25 -15.32
CA ASP A 251 -0.96 -26.91 -15.96
C ASP A 251 -1.01 -26.75 -17.50
N LYS A 252 -2.07 -27.30 -18.14
CA LYS A 252 -2.24 -27.31 -19.60
C LYS A 252 -3.11 -26.17 -20.15
N LEU A 253 -3.34 -25.10 -19.35
CA LEU A 253 -4.02 -23.91 -19.83
C LEU A 253 -3.06 -23.08 -20.71
N GLU A 254 -3.52 -22.68 -21.91
CA GLU A 254 -2.76 -21.74 -22.74
C GLU A 254 -2.82 -20.33 -22.15
N ASP A 255 -4.02 -19.92 -21.69
CA ASP A 255 -4.21 -18.64 -21.02
C ASP A 255 -5.35 -18.71 -19.99
N LEU A 256 -5.31 -17.81 -19.02
CA LEU A 256 -6.33 -17.63 -17.98
C LEU A 256 -6.37 -16.16 -17.59
N LYS A 257 -7.57 -15.55 -17.71
CA LYS A 257 -7.80 -14.13 -17.35
C LYS A 257 -9.04 -14.01 -16.49
N LEU A 258 -8.96 -13.16 -15.52
CA LEU A 258 -10.04 -12.82 -14.60
C LEU A 258 -10.32 -11.34 -14.74
N TYR A 259 -11.58 -11.00 -14.97
CA TYR A 259 -12.05 -9.63 -15.20
C TYR A 259 -12.95 -9.18 -14.06
N ALA A 260 -12.70 -7.96 -13.57
CA ALA A 260 -13.57 -7.30 -12.61
C ALA A 260 -13.52 -5.78 -12.82
N LYS A 261 -14.36 -5.03 -12.09
CA LYS A 261 -14.33 -3.57 -12.04
C LYS A 261 -13.43 -3.14 -10.87
N PRO A 262 -12.33 -2.41 -11.11
CA PRO A 262 -11.58 -1.79 -10.03
C PRO A 262 -12.44 -0.80 -9.22
N GLU A 263 -12.06 -0.55 -7.99
CA GLU A 263 -12.76 0.43 -7.15
C GLU A 263 -12.76 1.82 -7.82
N GLY A 264 -13.92 2.45 -7.88
CA GLY A 264 -14.11 3.75 -8.56
C GLY A 264 -14.13 3.69 -10.09
N SER A 265 -14.08 2.50 -10.71
CA SER A 265 -14.17 2.33 -12.16
C SER A 265 -15.51 1.72 -12.57
N GLU A 266 -16.07 2.22 -13.68
CA GLU A 266 -17.24 1.62 -14.34
C GLU A 266 -16.85 0.55 -15.39
N GLU A 267 -15.57 0.45 -15.71
CA GLU A 267 -15.07 -0.46 -16.75
C GLU A 267 -14.48 -1.74 -16.15
N TYR A 268 -14.74 -2.86 -16.82
CA TYR A 268 -14.10 -4.12 -16.50
C TYR A 268 -12.72 -4.20 -17.14
N VAL A 269 -11.73 -4.57 -16.33
CA VAL A 269 -10.36 -4.82 -16.77
C VAL A 269 -9.88 -6.18 -16.31
N VAL A 270 -8.76 -6.65 -16.84
CA VAL A 270 -8.07 -7.83 -16.34
C VAL A 270 -7.46 -7.51 -14.98
N VAL A 271 -7.96 -8.13 -13.92
CA VAL A 271 -7.46 -7.95 -12.54
C VAL A 271 -6.46 -9.03 -12.14
N ALA A 272 -6.51 -10.20 -12.76
CA ALA A 272 -5.52 -11.26 -12.60
C ALA A 272 -5.41 -12.10 -13.88
N ALA A 273 -4.22 -12.57 -14.22
CA ALA A 273 -3.98 -13.34 -15.43
C ALA A 273 -2.80 -14.32 -15.28
N LYS A 274 -2.75 -15.31 -16.19
CA LYS A 274 -1.56 -16.16 -16.34
C LYS A 274 -0.34 -15.35 -16.79
N ASN A 275 -0.53 -14.39 -17.71
CA ASN A 275 0.51 -13.46 -18.13
C ASN A 275 0.32 -12.11 -17.40
N PRO A 276 1.25 -11.71 -16.53
CA PRO A 276 1.15 -10.44 -15.80
C PRO A 276 1.02 -9.19 -16.69
N GLU A 277 1.55 -9.23 -17.91
CA GLU A 277 1.45 -8.12 -18.89
C GLU A 277 0.02 -7.85 -19.37
N ASP A 278 -0.92 -8.76 -19.09
CA ASP A 278 -2.32 -8.58 -19.45
C ASP A 278 -3.13 -7.84 -18.36
N ILE A 279 -2.61 -7.71 -17.15
CA ILE A 279 -3.27 -7.00 -16.05
C ILE A 279 -3.48 -5.53 -16.45
N GLY A 280 -4.68 -5.01 -16.17
CA GLY A 280 -5.10 -3.66 -16.55
C GLY A 280 -5.64 -3.54 -17.97
N LYS A 281 -5.49 -4.55 -18.84
CA LYS A 281 -6.08 -4.50 -20.18
C LYS A 281 -7.62 -4.57 -20.15
N PRO A 282 -8.30 -3.89 -21.08
CA PRO A 282 -9.76 -3.89 -21.13
C PRO A 282 -10.33 -5.30 -21.37
N ILE A 283 -11.59 -5.48 -20.95
CA ILE A 283 -12.34 -6.72 -21.12
C ILE A 283 -12.54 -7.08 -22.59
N THR A 284 -12.46 -8.36 -22.92
CA THR A 284 -12.77 -8.85 -24.28
C THR A 284 -14.28 -8.89 -24.53
N GLU A 285 -14.73 -8.76 -25.80
CA GLU A 285 -16.15 -8.82 -26.16
C GLU A 285 -16.85 -10.11 -25.71
N GLY A 286 -16.16 -11.26 -25.77
CA GLY A 286 -16.72 -12.52 -25.28
C GLY A 286 -16.95 -12.54 -23.77
N ALA A 287 -16.01 -11.96 -23.00
CA ALA A 287 -16.15 -11.84 -21.55
C ALA A 287 -17.20 -10.78 -21.16
N LYS A 288 -17.29 -9.68 -21.90
CA LYS A 288 -18.32 -8.65 -21.71
C LYS A 288 -19.72 -9.21 -21.98
N GLY A 289 -19.88 -9.97 -23.08
CA GLY A 289 -21.13 -10.66 -23.41
C GLY A 289 -21.54 -11.64 -22.30
N CYS A 290 -20.60 -12.41 -21.75
CA CYS A 290 -20.95 -13.38 -20.71
C CYS A 290 -21.40 -12.73 -19.39
N ILE A 291 -20.87 -11.57 -19.03
CA ILE A 291 -21.35 -10.80 -17.87
C ILE A 291 -22.75 -10.25 -18.13
N ARG A 292 -22.96 -9.59 -19.29
CA ARG A 292 -24.24 -8.98 -19.66
C ARG A 292 -25.39 -9.97 -19.69
N ASP A 293 -25.16 -11.14 -20.29
CA ASP A 293 -26.20 -12.12 -20.54
C ASP A 293 -26.25 -13.23 -19.47
N ASN A 294 -25.39 -13.15 -18.45
CA ASN A 294 -25.21 -14.17 -17.42
C ASN A 294 -25.08 -15.59 -18.03
N ALA A 295 -24.29 -15.71 -19.09
CA ALA A 295 -24.21 -16.90 -19.90
C ALA A 295 -22.77 -17.25 -20.31
N LEU A 296 -22.56 -18.52 -20.65
CA LEU A 296 -21.28 -19.03 -21.14
C LEU A 296 -21.09 -18.64 -22.61
N TYR A 297 -19.93 -18.07 -22.94
CA TYR A 297 -19.49 -17.76 -24.30
C TYR A 297 -18.31 -18.64 -24.73
N THR A 298 -18.28 -19.05 -25.99
CA THR A 298 -17.20 -19.87 -26.55
C THR A 298 -16.68 -19.28 -27.83
N GLY A 299 -15.35 -19.23 -27.96
CA GLY A 299 -14.64 -18.98 -29.20
C GLY A 299 -13.83 -20.21 -29.61
N GLU A 300 -13.70 -20.45 -30.89
CA GLU A 300 -12.93 -21.55 -31.45
C GLU A 300 -11.94 -21.04 -32.48
N THR A 301 -10.70 -21.52 -32.38
CA THR A 301 -9.67 -21.33 -33.39
C THR A 301 -9.18 -22.72 -33.88
N ARG A 302 -8.30 -22.73 -34.88
CA ARG A 302 -7.67 -23.98 -35.31
C ARG A 302 -6.84 -24.64 -34.20
N LYS A 303 -6.32 -23.86 -33.24
CA LYS A 303 -5.38 -24.32 -32.22
C LYS A 303 -5.97 -24.34 -30.80
N SER A 304 -6.99 -23.54 -30.52
CA SER A 304 -7.50 -23.34 -29.16
C SER A 304 -9.02 -23.21 -29.08
N TRP A 305 -9.53 -23.47 -27.88
CA TRP A 305 -10.86 -23.11 -27.42
C TRP A 305 -10.76 -21.99 -26.40
N THR A 306 -11.51 -20.92 -26.58
CA THR A 306 -11.69 -19.87 -25.61
C THR A 306 -13.05 -20.00 -24.95
N ILE A 307 -13.11 -20.03 -23.63
CA ILE A 307 -14.36 -20.21 -22.89
C ILE A 307 -14.41 -19.08 -21.86
N SER A 308 -15.41 -18.20 -21.99
CA SER A 308 -15.69 -17.11 -21.04
C SER A 308 -16.94 -17.45 -20.25
N MET A 309 -16.86 -17.32 -18.92
CA MET A 309 -17.92 -17.65 -17.99
C MET A 309 -18.06 -16.53 -16.95
N PRO A 310 -19.27 -16.17 -16.53
CA PRO A 310 -19.46 -15.18 -15.49
C PRO A 310 -18.97 -15.72 -14.14
N LEU A 311 -18.38 -14.84 -13.33
CA LEU A 311 -18.21 -15.05 -11.90
C LEU A 311 -19.42 -14.43 -11.20
N LEU A 312 -20.03 -15.21 -10.33
CA LEU A 312 -21.27 -14.82 -9.67
C LEU A 312 -21.02 -14.49 -8.20
N ASP A 313 -21.73 -13.51 -7.69
CA ASP A 313 -21.83 -13.25 -6.27
C ASP A 313 -22.74 -14.25 -5.55
N GLN A 314 -22.96 -14.04 -4.25
CA GLN A 314 -23.83 -14.90 -3.44
C GLN A 314 -25.31 -14.86 -3.85
N ASN A 315 -25.73 -13.83 -4.59
CA ASN A 315 -27.11 -13.68 -5.09
C ASN A 315 -27.26 -14.31 -6.48
N GLY A 316 -26.17 -14.73 -7.13
CA GLY A 316 -26.15 -15.24 -8.49
C GLY A 316 -26.01 -14.16 -9.56
N ASP A 317 -25.67 -12.91 -9.16
CA ASP A 317 -25.44 -11.80 -10.08
C ASP A 317 -24.00 -11.78 -10.58
N PRO A 318 -23.76 -11.46 -11.87
CA PRO A 318 -22.40 -11.40 -12.42
C PRO A 318 -21.59 -10.24 -11.82
N MET A 319 -20.56 -10.56 -11.06
CA MET A 319 -19.59 -9.60 -10.50
C MET A 319 -18.30 -9.49 -11.32
N GLY A 320 -18.09 -10.39 -12.27
CA GLY A 320 -16.91 -10.44 -13.12
C GLY A 320 -16.99 -11.57 -14.13
N ALA A 321 -15.88 -11.87 -14.78
CA ALA A 321 -15.76 -12.98 -15.71
C ALA A 321 -14.42 -13.70 -15.62
N VAL A 322 -14.42 -14.99 -15.96
CA VAL A 322 -13.22 -15.79 -16.20
C VAL A 322 -13.16 -16.17 -17.67
N THR A 323 -12.04 -15.93 -18.32
CA THR A 323 -11.75 -16.47 -19.66
C THR A 323 -10.62 -17.48 -19.58
N VAL A 324 -10.91 -18.69 -20.03
CA VAL A 324 -9.98 -19.82 -20.08
C VAL A 324 -9.66 -20.14 -21.53
N VAL A 325 -8.39 -20.21 -21.88
CA VAL A 325 -7.92 -20.67 -23.20
C VAL A 325 -7.31 -22.05 -23.07
N LEU A 326 -7.88 -23.00 -23.81
CA LEU A 326 -7.48 -24.38 -23.78
C LEU A 326 -6.88 -24.78 -25.13
N LYS A 327 -5.76 -25.50 -25.12
CA LYS A 327 -5.22 -26.13 -26.33
C LYS A 327 -6.23 -27.14 -26.92
N ARG A 328 -6.47 -27.02 -28.22
CA ARG A 328 -7.36 -27.91 -28.94
C ARG A 328 -6.67 -29.22 -29.29
N PHE A 329 -7.34 -30.32 -29.00
CA PHE A 329 -6.94 -31.66 -29.46
C PHE A 329 -7.78 -32.12 -30.64
N ARG A 330 -7.21 -32.96 -31.51
CA ARG A 330 -7.82 -33.41 -32.78
C ARG A 330 -9.21 -34.01 -32.62
N THR A 331 -9.53 -34.64 -31.48
CA THR A 331 -10.81 -35.31 -31.18
C THR A 331 -11.65 -34.54 -30.14
N GLN A 332 -11.27 -33.34 -29.78
CA GLN A 332 -11.94 -32.56 -28.73
C GLN A 332 -13.23 -31.94 -29.25
N THR A 333 -14.36 -32.29 -28.62
CA THR A 333 -15.65 -31.66 -28.87
C THR A 333 -15.82 -30.35 -28.10
N LYS A 334 -16.69 -29.46 -28.58
CA LYS A 334 -17.09 -28.23 -27.86
C LYS A 334 -17.56 -28.55 -26.43
N LYS A 335 -18.38 -29.57 -26.23
CA LYS A 335 -18.87 -30.00 -24.91
C LYS A 335 -17.72 -30.36 -23.96
N ASN A 336 -16.72 -31.07 -24.47
CA ASN A 336 -15.54 -31.44 -23.68
C ASN A 336 -14.72 -30.21 -23.32
N ALA A 337 -14.53 -29.28 -24.25
CA ALA A 337 -13.84 -28.01 -23.97
C ALA A 337 -14.56 -27.19 -22.89
N ILE A 338 -15.89 -27.05 -22.99
CA ILE A 338 -16.73 -26.37 -21.99
C ILE A 338 -16.57 -27.00 -20.60
N ASN A 339 -16.66 -28.34 -20.51
CA ASN A 339 -16.52 -29.01 -19.20
C ASN A 339 -15.15 -28.79 -18.56
N ARG A 340 -14.09 -28.78 -19.37
CA ARG A 340 -12.74 -28.45 -18.86
C ARG A 340 -12.62 -27.01 -18.39
N GLY A 341 -13.15 -26.05 -19.15
CA GLY A 341 -13.19 -24.65 -18.76
C GLY A 341 -14.01 -24.43 -17.50
N ARG A 342 -15.17 -25.12 -17.39
CA ARG A 342 -16.04 -25.04 -16.20
C ARG A 342 -15.31 -25.51 -14.93
N ALA A 343 -14.53 -26.58 -14.99
CA ALA A 343 -13.75 -27.06 -13.85
C ALA A 343 -12.75 -26.00 -13.33
N VAL A 344 -12.16 -25.21 -14.24
CA VAL A 344 -11.28 -24.09 -13.85
C VAL A 344 -12.07 -22.97 -13.17
N MET A 345 -13.20 -22.57 -13.79
CA MET A 345 -14.06 -21.51 -13.25
C MET A 345 -14.62 -21.88 -11.87
N GLU A 346 -15.13 -23.10 -11.68
CA GLU A 346 -15.64 -23.56 -10.39
C GLU A 346 -14.58 -23.51 -9.28
N ARG A 347 -13.32 -23.76 -9.63
CA ARG A 347 -12.20 -23.62 -8.68
C ARG A 347 -12.00 -22.18 -8.26
N ILE A 348 -12.08 -21.24 -9.22
CA ILE A 348 -11.95 -19.80 -8.96
C ILE A 348 -13.16 -19.30 -8.17
N GLN A 349 -14.38 -19.67 -8.59
CA GLN A 349 -15.64 -19.28 -7.92
C GLN A 349 -15.68 -19.67 -6.44
N LYS A 350 -15.09 -20.81 -6.07
CA LYS A 350 -14.99 -21.24 -4.66
C LYS A 350 -14.10 -20.35 -3.79
N ARG A 351 -13.25 -19.55 -4.40
CA ARG A 351 -12.32 -18.65 -3.69
C ARG A 351 -12.81 -17.21 -3.62
N VAL A 352 -13.72 -16.85 -4.52
CA VAL A 352 -14.18 -15.47 -4.68
C VAL A 352 -15.69 -15.46 -4.60
N THR A 353 -16.22 -14.79 -3.60
CA THR A 353 -17.67 -14.74 -3.31
C THR A 353 -18.26 -13.35 -3.41
N THR A 354 -17.40 -12.31 -3.41
CA THR A 354 -17.80 -10.89 -3.53
C THR A 354 -16.97 -10.15 -4.56
N ALA A 355 -17.53 -9.08 -5.14
CA ALA A 355 -16.80 -8.23 -6.08
C ALA A 355 -15.58 -7.54 -5.42
N GLU A 356 -15.67 -7.23 -4.13
CA GLU A 356 -14.57 -6.61 -3.38
C GLU A 356 -13.35 -7.52 -3.27
N GLU A 357 -13.57 -8.82 -3.05
CA GLU A 357 -12.49 -9.83 -2.99
C GLU A 357 -11.70 -9.94 -4.29
N LEU A 358 -12.31 -9.56 -5.43
CA LEU A 358 -11.64 -9.57 -6.72
C LEU A 358 -10.62 -8.44 -6.89
N VAL A 359 -10.82 -7.30 -6.22
CA VAL A 359 -10.10 -6.05 -6.52
C VAL A 359 -9.41 -5.40 -5.32
N LYS A 360 -9.72 -5.82 -4.09
CA LYS A 360 -9.09 -5.30 -2.87
C LYS A 360 -7.97 -6.23 -2.37
N LYS A 361 -6.81 -5.62 -2.05
CA LYS A 361 -5.69 -6.28 -1.36
C LYS A 361 -5.94 -6.46 0.14
#